data_134f951b394c1e96b4ba6ec7df968061
#
_entry.id   134f951b394c1e96b4ba6ec7df968061
#
_cell.length_a   1.000
_cell.length_b   1.000
_cell.length_c   1.000
_cell.angle_alpha   90.00
_cell.angle_beta   90.00
_cell.angle_gamma   90.00
#
_symmetry.space_group_name_H-M   'P 1'
#
loop_
_entity.id
_entity.type
_entity.pdbx_description
1 polymer ?
#
loop_
_entity_poly.entity_id
_entity_poly.type
_entity_poly.pdbx_seq_one_letter_code
_entity_poly.pdbx_strand_id
1 'polypeptide(L)'
;MKQEPVSSEIQGQSLSLATATQRLLSPIRPSPPTPGTEHPVMDKNELVQKAKLAEQAEPYDDMAACMKSVTEQGAELSNEERNLLSVAYKNVVGARRSSWRVVSSIEQKTEGAEKKQQMAREYREKIETELRDICNDVLSLLEKFLIPNASQAESKVFYLKMKGDYYCSLAEVAAGDDKKGIVDQSQ
;
A
#
# COMPACT_ATOMS: atom_id res chain seq x y z
N MET A 1 12.40 -53.28 -60.40
CA MET A 1 11.12 -52.65 -60.04
C MET A 1 11.43 -51.49 -59.09
N LYS A 2 11.06 -50.34 -59.54
CA LYS A 2 11.42 -49.02 -58.97
C LYS A 2 10.64 -48.74 -57.73
N GLN A 3 11.31 -48.26 -56.70
CA GLN A 3 10.70 -47.49 -55.62
C GLN A 3 11.34 -46.10 -55.58
N GLU A 4 10.50 -45.13 -55.76
CA GLU A 4 10.86 -43.74 -55.64
C GLU A 4 10.80 -43.27 -54.14
N PRO A 5 11.59 -42.32 -53.76
CA PRO A 5 11.57 -41.72 -52.43
C PRO A 5 10.66 -40.50 -52.39
N VAL A 6 9.84 -40.39 -51.42
CA VAL A 6 9.12 -39.15 -51.11
C VAL A 6 9.98 -38.35 -50.12
N SER A 7 10.68 -37.41 -50.66
CA SER A 7 11.28 -36.32 -49.89
C SER A 7 10.45 -35.08 -50.03
N SER A 8 10.51 -34.27 -48.97
CA SER A 8 10.20 -32.86 -48.89
C SER A 8 8.79 -32.49 -48.44
N GLU A 9 8.83 -31.86 -47.35
CA GLU A 9 8.18 -30.62 -46.99
C GLU A 9 7.95 -30.53 -45.49
N ILE A 10 8.99 -30.25 -44.72
CA ILE A 10 8.87 -29.57 -43.41
C ILE A 10 10.06 -28.63 -43.28
N GLN A 11 10.07 -27.54 -44.01
CA GLN A 11 11.03 -26.44 -43.80
C GLN A 11 10.38 -25.06 -44.04
N GLY A 12 9.18 -24.83 -43.56
CA GLY A 12 8.50 -23.56 -43.85
C GLY A 12 7.84 -22.87 -42.65
N GLN A 13 7.82 -23.48 -41.48
CA GLN A 13 7.02 -22.90 -40.38
C GLN A 13 7.79 -22.38 -39.14
N SER A 14 9.10 -22.49 -39.10
CA SER A 14 9.87 -22.03 -37.93
C SER A 14 10.37 -20.58 -37.99
N LEU A 15 10.26 -19.92 -39.14
CA LEU A 15 10.70 -18.53 -39.32
C LEU A 15 9.63 -17.47 -39.02
N SER A 16 8.37 -17.86 -38.93
CA SER A 16 7.28 -16.92 -38.68
C SER A 16 7.09 -16.59 -37.17
N LEU A 17 7.48 -17.48 -36.27
CA LEU A 17 7.36 -17.27 -34.83
C LEU A 17 8.48 -16.40 -34.24
N ALA A 18 9.65 -16.42 -34.83
CA ALA A 18 10.79 -15.60 -34.36
C ALA A 18 10.61 -14.11 -34.65
N THR A 19 9.90 -13.78 -35.72
CA THR A 19 9.64 -12.38 -36.11
C THR A 19 8.53 -11.73 -35.31
N ALA A 20 7.58 -12.52 -34.80
CA ALA A 20 6.50 -12.00 -33.95
C ALA A 20 6.98 -11.69 -32.54
N THR A 21 7.92 -12.47 -32.02
CA THR A 21 8.46 -12.25 -30.64
C THR A 21 9.41 -11.06 -30.56
N GLN A 22 10.07 -10.71 -31.66
CA GLN A 22 10.97 -9.55 -31.71
C GLN A 22 10.24 -8.20 -31.74
N ARG A 23 8.96 -8.18 -32.14
CA ARG A 23 8.17 -6.94 -32.14
C ARG A 23 7.63 -6.56 -30.77
N LEU A 24 7.59 -7.49 -29.83
CA LEU A 24 7.12 -7.26 -28.45
C LEU A 24 8.22 -6.77 -27.50
N LEU A 25 9.48 -6.77 -27.96
CA LEU A 25 10.65 -6.34 -27.18
C LEU A 25 11.25 -5.02 -27.67
N SER A 26 10.54 -4.24 -28.48
CA SER A 26 10.95 -2.88 -28.74
C SER A 26 10.80 -2.07 -27.46
N PRO A 27 11.88 -1.47 -26.92
CA PRO A 27 11.74 -0.60 -25.78
C PRO A 27 10.82 0.55 -26.19
N ILE A 28 9.71 0.70 -25.47
CA ILE A 28 8.89 1.90 -25.58
C ILE A 28 9.81 3.04 -25.15
N ARG A 29 10.30 3.82 -26.11
CA ARG A 29 11.01 5.05 -25.82
C ARG A 29 10.07 5.94 -25.02
N PRO A 30 10.42 6.35 -23.78
CA PRO A 30 9.66 7.40 -23.14
C PRO A 30 9.76 8.64 -24.03
N SER A 31 8.63 9.15 -24.46
CA SER A 31 8.58 10.42 -25.17
C SER A 31 9.26 11.48 -24.31
N PRO A 32 10.14 12.33 -24.86
CA PRO A 32 10.73 13.39 -24.08
C PRO A 32 9.61 14.26 -23.52
N PRO A 33 9.71 14.70 -22.23
CA PRO A 33 8.72 15.59 -21.66
C PRO A 33 8.66 16.86 -22.51
N THR A 34 7.50 17.16 -23.06
CA THR A 34 7.24 18.45 -23.71
C THR A 34 7.42 19.54 -22.68
N PRO A 35 8.29 20.53 -22.90
CA PRO A 35 8.47 21.64 -21.97
C PRO A 35 7.16 22.42 -21.87
N GLY A 36 6.54 22.44 -20.67
CA GLY A 36 5.36 23.24 -20.37
C GLY A 36 4.10 22.47 -19.98
N THR A 37 4.10 21.15 -20.00
CA THR A 37 3.04 20.34 -19.39
C THR A 37 3.53 19.87 -18.02
N GLU A 38 3.16 20.59 -16.98
CA GLU A 38 3.07 20.00 -15.66
C GLU A 38 2.18 18.77 -15.82
N HIS A 39 2.66 17.59 -15.32
CA HIS A 39 1.80 16.42 -15.26
C HIS A 39 0.53 16.80 -14.53
N PRO A 40 -0.66 16.72 -15.16
CA PRO A 40 -1.87 17.02 -14.44
C PRO A 40 -1.92 16.11 -13.23
N VAL A 41 -2.03 16.71 -12.04
CA VAL A 41 -2.36 15.98 -10.82
C VAL A 41 -3.58 15.16 -11.17
N MET A 42 -3.52 13.83 -10.94
CA MET A 42 -4.65 12.95 -11.26
C MET A 42 -5.92 13.54 -10.67
N ASP A 43 -6.95 13.64 -11.48
CA ASP A 43 -8.27 14.10 -11.05
C ASP A 43 -8.74 13.23 -9.87
N LYS A 44 -9.45 13.84 -8.94
CA LYS A 44 -10.02 13.15 -7.77
C LYS A 44 -10.79 11.89 -8.18
N ASN A 45 -11.59 11.97 -9.23
CA ASN A 45 -12.35 10.83 -9.74
C ASN A 45 -11.47 9.68 -10.22
N GLU A 46 -10.37 9.97 -10.89
CA GLU A 46 -9.41 8.97 -11.34
C GLU A 46 -8.73 8.28 -10.16
N LEU A 47 -8.34 9.03 -9.15
CA LEU A 47 -7.75 8.49 -7.92
C LEU A 47 -8.72 7.59 -7.16
N VAL A 48 -9.98 8.00 -7.07
CA VAL A 48 -11.04 7.19 -6.43
C VAL A 48 -11.29 5.90 -7.22
N GLN A 49 -11.35 5.96 -8.54
CA GLN A 49 -11.50 4.75 -9.37
C GLN A 49 -10.30 3.82 -9.24
N LYS A 50 -9.08 4.36 -9.19
CA LYS A 50 -7.86 3.58 -8.95
C LYS A 50 -7.88 2.93 -7.56
N ALA A 51 -8.34 3.64 -6.54
CA ALA A 51 -8.50 3.09 -5.20
C ALA A 51 -9.50 1.91 -5.16
N LYS A 52 -10.62 2.01 -5.88
CA LYS A 52 -11.61 0.92 -6.01
C LYS A 52 -11.04 -0.31 -6.72
N LEU A 53 -10.23 -0.10 -7.75
CA LEU A 53 -9.53 -1.21 -8.43
C LEU A 53 -8.52 -1.87 -7.51
N ALA A 54 -7.78 -1.07 -6.74
CA ALA A 54 -6.82 -1.56 -5.76
C ALA A 54 -7.52 -2.34 -4.63
N GLU A 55 -8.70 -1.92 -4.19
CA GLU A 55 -9.52 -2.67 -3.23
C GLU A 55 -9.85 -4.08 -3.72
N GLN A 56 -10.23 -4.23 -4.98
CA GLN A 56 -10.57 -5.53 -5.58
C GLN A 56 -9.35 -6.43 -5.79
N ALA A 57 -8.22 -5.85 -6.11
CA ALA A 57 -6.97 -6.58 -6.36
C ALA A 57 -6.13 -6.81 -5.11
N GLU A 58 -6.53 -6.25 -3.97
CA GLU A 58 -5.88 -6.32 -2.65
C GLU A 58 -4.53 -5.59 -2.45
N PRO A 59 -3.98 -4.77 -3.38
CA PRO A 59 -2.83 -3.93 -3.05
C PRO A 59 -3.25 -2.71 -2.20
N TYR A 60 -3.51 -2.94 -0.93
CA TYR A 60 -4.01 -1.92 -0.01
C TYR A 60 -3.05 -0.75 0.21
N ASP A 61 -1.75 -0.96 0.02
CA ASP A 61 -0.75 0.13 0.03
C ASP A 61 -1.01 1.14 -1.09
N ASP A 62 -1.33 0.67 -2.30
CA ASP A 62 -1.68 1.53 -3.43
C ASP A 62 -3.03 2.23 -3.21
N MET A 63 -3.99 1.51 -2.64
CA MET A 63 -5.29 2.07 -2.27
C MET A 63 -5.13 3.20 -1.25
N ALA A 64 -4.30 3.00 -0.23
CA ALA A 64 -4.01 4.02 0.77
C ALA A 64 -3.32 5.24 0.16
N ALA A 65 -2.35 5.05 -0.73
CA ALA A 65 -1.68 6.14 -1.44
C ALA A 65 -2.65 6.97 -2.29
N CYS A 66 -3.56 6.32 -3.01
CA CYS A 66 -4.60 7.01 -3.77
C CYS A 66 -5.52 7.84 -2.87
N MET A 67 -6.01 7.26 -1.78
CA MET A 67 -6.91 7.96 -0.86
C MET A 67 -6.21 9.06 -0.06
N LYS A 68 -4.93 8.91 0.24
CA LYS A 68 -4.10 9.98 0.79
C LYS A 68 -4.07 11.19 -0.14
N SER A 69 -3.80 10.96 -1.43
CA SER A 69 -3.79 12.02 -2.44
C SER A 69 -5.15 12.70 -2.59
N VAL A 70 -6.24 11.95 -2.55
CA VAL A 70 -7.60 12.50 -2.55
C VAL A 70 -7.84 13.41 -1.35
N THR A 71 -7.42 12.99 -0.17
CA THR A 71 -7.57 13.75 1.08
C THR A 71 -6.75 15.05 1.04
N GLU A 72 -5.52 14.99 0.54
CA GLU A 72 -4.60 16.13 0.44
C GLU A 72 -5.08 17.21 -0.54
N GLN A 73 -6.02 16.92 -1.44
CA GLN A 73 -6.68 17.93 -2.27
C GLN A 73 -7.53 18.91 -1.47
N GLY A 74 -7.81 18.62 -0.21
CA GLY A 74 -8.42 19.54 0.75
C GLY A 74 -9.94 19.59 0.74
N ALA A 75 -10.64 18.92 -0.17
CA ALA A 75 -12.08 18.83 -0.17
C ALA A 75 -12.59 17.81 0.86
N GLU A 76 -13.79 18.07 1.40
CA GLU A 76 -14.46 17.10 2.28
C GLU A 76 -14.72 15.78 1.53
N LEU A 77 -14.44 14.66 2.15
CA LEU A 77 -14.67 13.34 1.56
C LEU A 77 -16.15 12.98 1.61
N SER A 78 -16.64 12.35 0.54
CA SER A 78 -17.93 11.68 0.56
C SER A 78 -17.92 10.47 1.50
N ASN A 79 -19.09 9.95 1.85
CA ASN A 79 -19.17 8.75 2.69
C ASN A 79 -18.45 7.54 2.05
N GLU A 80 -18.55 7.40 0.72
CA GLU A 80 -17.85 6.37 -0.02
C GLU A 80 -16.32 6.54 0.04
N GLU A 81 -15.84 7.75 -0.22
CA GLU A 81 -14.40 8.08 -0.15
C GLU A 81 -13.84 7.89 1.26
N ARG A 82 -14.60 8.30 2.28
CA ARG A 82 -14.27 8.08 3.68
C ARG A 82 -14.12 6.60 4.01
N ASN A 83 -15.01 5.77 3.52
CA ASN A 83 -14.96 4.32 3.72
C ASN A 83 -13.75 3.69 3.00
N LEU A 84 -13.47 4.09 1.77
CA LEU A 84 -12.29 3.64 1.03
C LEU A 84 -10.98 3.98 1.77
N LEU A 85 -10.87 5.20 2.27
CA LEU A 85 -9.72 5.63 3.08
C LEU A 85 -9.55 4.74 4.34
N SER A 86 -10.65 4.55 5.06
CA SER A 86 -10.67 3.76 6.30
C SER A 86 -10.28 2.30 6.04
N VAL A 87 -10.84 1.67 5.02
CA VAL A 87 -10.55 0.28 4.63
C VAL A 87 -9.09 0.13 4.22
N ALA A 88 -8.56 1.05 3.40
CA ALA A 88 -7.19 1.02 2.95
C ALA A 88 -6.20 1.00 4.11
N TYR A 89 -6.26 2.00 4.97
CA TYR A 89 -5.34 2.12 6.11
C TYR A 89 -5.53 1.04 7.17
N LYS A 90 -6.76 0.59 7.40
CA LYS A 90 -7.04 -0.52 8.30
C LYS A 90 -6.34 -1.81 7.85
N ASN A 91 -6.37 -2.11 6.56
CA ASN A 91 -5.70 -3.30 6.00
C ASN A 91 -4.17 -3.13 5.99
N VAL A 92 -3.67 -1.96 5.61
CA VAL A 92 -2.22 -1.67 5.63
C VAL A 92 -1.64 -1.83 7.02
N VAL A 93 -2.26 -1.23 8.03
CA VAL A 93 -1.83 -1.34 9.44
C VAL A 93 -2.06 -2.76 9.97
N GLY A 94 -3.18 -3.38 9.63
CA GLY A 94 -3.51 -4.75 10.03
C GLY A 94 -2.46 -5.76 9.59
N ALA A 95 -2.00 -5.65 8.35
CA ALA A 95 -0.94 -6.51 7.81
C ALA A 95 0.38 -6.35 8.60
N ARG A 96 0.79 -5.12 8.91
CA ARG A 96 2.01 -4.85 9.69
C ARG A 96 1.87 -5.34 11.13
N ARG A 97 0.71 -5.17 11.75
CA ARG A 97 0.43 -5.70 13.11
C ARG A 97 0.51 -7.22 13.15
N SER A 98 -0.03 -7.90 12.15
CA SER A 98 0.06 -9.36 12.04
C SER A 98 1.51 -9.83 11.91
N SER A 99 2.28 -9.20 11.04
CA SER A 99 3.71 -9.48 10.87
C SER A 99 4.50 -9.22 12.16
N TRP A 100 4.22 -8.10 12.83
CA TRP A 100 4.85 -7.75 14.12
C TRP A 100 4.61 -8.82 15.19
N ARG A 101 3.38 -9.31 15.33
CA ARG A 101 3.04 -10.36 16.31
C ARG A 101 3.77 -11.68 16.02
N VAL A 102 3.84 -12.08 14.74
CA VAL A 102 4.55 -13.28 14.33
C VAL A 102 6.05 -13.16 14.66
N VAL A 103 6.68 -12.06 14.26
CA VAL A 103 8.11 -11.85 14.49
C VAL A 103 8.43 -11.70 15.98
N SER A 104 7.58 -11.03 16.76
CA SER A 104 7.71 -10.95 18.22
C SER A 104 7.66 -12.33 18.88
N SER A 105 6.77 -13.20 18.42
CA SER A 105 6.68 -14.59 18.88
C SER A 105 7.95 -15.38 18.53
N ILE A 106 8.51 -15.19 17.34
CA ILE A 106 9.77 -15.84 16.92
C ILE A 106 10.94 -15.35 17.79
N GLU A 107 11.02 -14.05 18.05
CA GLU A 107 12.05 -13.46 18.92
C GLU A 107 12.03 -14.10 20.32
N GLN A 108 10.84 -14.27 20.89
CA GLN A 108 10.68 -14.92 22.21
C GLN A 108 11.07 -16.41 22.18
N LYS A 109 10.73 -17.13 21.12
CA LYS A 109 11.04 -18.56 20.99
C LYS A 109 12.51 -18.85 20.66
N THR A 110 13.25 -17.87 20.22
CA THR A 110 14.68 -17.99 19.88
C THR A 110 15.59 -17.52 21.01
N GLU A 111 15.06 -17.43 22.22
CA GLU A 111 15.85 -17.18 23.43
C GLU A 111 16.94 -18.25 23.57
N GLY A 112 18.20 -17.83 23.71
CA GLY A 112 19.36 -18.71 23.70
C GLY A 112 20.05 -18.94 22.34
N ALA A 113 19.41 -18.57 21.23
CA ALA A 113 20.00 -18.57 19.88
C ALA A 113 20.28 -17.12 19.44
N GLU A 114 21.36 -16.52 19.93
CA GLU A 114 21.64 -15.08 19.82
C GLU A 114 21.53 -14.51 18.41
N LYS A 115 22.09 -15.20 17.39
CA LYS A 115 22.02 -14.72 16.00
C LYS A 115 20.60 -14.71 15.44
N LYS A 116 19.83 -15.76 15.69
CA LYS A 116 18.43 -15.86 15.24
C LYS A 116 17.55 -14.84 15.97
N GLN A 117 17.75 -14.67 17.25
CA GLN A 117 17.04 -13.71 18.07
C GLN A 117 17.33 -12.28 17.63
N GLN A 118 18.60 -11.96 17.32
CA GLN A 118 18.99 -10.64 16.83
C GLN A 118 18.35 -10.35 15.46
N MET A 119 18.34 -11.30 14.52
CA MET A 119 17.67 -11.14 13.24
C MET A 119 16.17 -10.88 13.41
N ALA A 120 15.50 -11.62 14.30
CA ALA A 120 14.09 -11.41 14.59
C ALA A 120 13.84 -10.02 15.21
N ARG A 121 14.70 -9.57 16.11
CA ARG A 121 14.63 -8.25 16.73
C ARG A 121 14.77 -7.13 15.70
N GLU A 122 15.80 -7.19 14.85
CA GLU A 122 16.03 -6.21 13.80
C GLU A 122 14.84 -6.12 12.83
N TYR A 123 14.28 -7.27 12.47
CA TYR A 123 13.10 -7.31 11.61
C TYR A 123 11.85 -6.76 12.29
N ARG A 124 11.66 -7.05 13.58
CA ARG A 124 10.59 -6.49 14.40
C ARG A 124 10.69 -4.95 14.46
N GLU A 125 11.88 -4.43 14.72
CA GLU A 125 12.14 -2.97 14.76
C GLU A 125 11.84 -2.30 13.41
N LYS A 126 12.16 -2.96 12.30
CA LYS A 126 11.80 -2.47 10.96
C LYS A 126 10.28 -2.38 10.80
N ILE A 127 9.54 -3.43 11.17
CA ILE A 127 8.08 -3.44 11.11
C ILE A 127 7.48 -2.34 12.00
N GLU A 128 8.02 -2.14 13.19
CA GLU A 128 7.60 -1.08 14.11
C GLU A 128 7.78 0.31 13.50
N THR A 129 8.89 0.54 12.83
CA THR A 129 9.15 1.81 12.14
C THR A 129 8.13 2.04 11.01
N GLU A 130 7.89 1.05 10.16
CA GLU A 130 6.88 1.12 9.10
C GLU A 130 5.49 1.40 9.68
N LEU A 131 5.14 0.72 10.76
CA LEU A 131 3.84 0.87 11.41
C LEU A 131 3.66 2.27 12.01
N ARG A 132 4.69 2.80 12.67
CA ARG A 132 4.69 4.18 13.18
C ARG A 132 4.54 5.19 12.05
N ASP A 133 5.27 5.03 10.96
CA ASP A 133 5.21 5.94 9.81
C ASP A 133 3.80 5.96 9.20
N ILE A 134 3.19 4.80 9.01
CA ILE A 134 1.83 4.68 8.47
C ILE A 134 0.81 5.31 9.42
N CYS A 135 0.87 5.01 10.71
CA CYS A 135 -0.04 5.59 11.70
C CYS A 135 0.10 7.12 11.79
N ASN A 136 1.32 7.63 11.76
CA ASN A 136 1.58 9.07 11.78
C ASN A 136 1.06 9.75 10.52
N ASP A 137 1.18 9.12 9.35
CA ASP A 137 0.58 9.61 8.10
C ASP A 137 -0.94 9.77 8.22
N VAL A 138 -1.63 8.74 8.72
CA VAL A 138 -3.08 8.80 8.92
C VAL A 138 -3.48 9.85 9.94
N LEU A 139 -2.79 9.91 11.06
CA LEU A 139 -3.05 10.91 12.11
C LEU A 139 -2.84 12.33 11.60
N SER A 140 -1.83 12.54 10.77
CA SER A 140 -1.60 13.83 10.11
C SER A 140 -2.75 14.21 9.16
N LEU A 141 -3.24 13.27 8.36
CA LEU A 141 -4.40 13.50 7.49
C LEU A 141 -5.66 13.82 8.29
N LEU A 142 -5.89 13.10 9.39
CA LEU A 142 -7.02 13.34 10.29
C LEU A 142 -6.99 14.74 10.89
N GLU A 143 -5.84 15.18 11.38
CA GLU A 143 -5.69 16.47 12.06
C GLU A 143 -5.69 17.66 11.10
N LYS A 144 -5.07 17.51 9.91
CA LYS A 144 -4.93 18.61 8.96
C LYS A 144 -6.14 18.79 8.03
N PHE A 145 -6.76 17.71 7.60
CA PHE A 145 -7.78 17.73 6.55
C PHE A 145 -9.13 17.18 6.99
N LEU A 146 -9.15 15.98 7.57
CA LEU A 146 -10.39 15.24 7.77
C LEU A 146 -11.27 15.81 8.88
N ILE A 147 -10.71 16.00 10.06
CA ILE A 147 -11.46 16.54 11.21
C ILE A 147 -11.85 18.00 10.98
N PRO A 148 -10.95 18.90 10.53
CA PRO A 148 -11.32 20.29 10.29
C PRO A 148 -12.39 20.48 9.19
N ASN A 149 -12.38 19.63 8.16
CA ASN A 149 -13.31 19.72 7.03
C ASN A 149 -14.64 18.98 7.26
N ALA A 150 -14.75 18.20 8.34
CA ALA A 150 -15.97 17.46 8.63
C ALA A 150 -17.12 18.44 8.99
N SER A 151 -18.11 18.54 8.10
CA SER A 151 -19.27 19.40 8.27
C SER A 151 -20.40 18.76 9.08
N GLN A 152 -20.44 17.41 9.11
CA GLN A 152 -21.47 16.64 9.80
C GLN A 152 -20.94 16.04 11.11
N ALA A 153 -21.76 15.99 12.14
CA ALA A 153 -21.40 15.40 13.42
C ALA A 153 -21.01 13.91 13.28
N GLU A 154 -21.69 13.17 12.43
CA GLU A 154 -21.39 11.76 12.13
C GLU A 154 -19.97 11.61 11.58
N SER A 155 -19.58 12.43 10.64
CA SER A 155 -18.23 12.42 10.08
C SER A 155 -17.17 12.76 11.13
N LYS A 156 -17.42 13.75 11.99
CA LYS A 156 -16.52 14.09 13.09
C LYS A 156 -16.31 12.93 14.05
N VAL A 157 -17.40 12.28 14.46
CA VAL A 157 -17.34 11.10 15.36
C VAL A 157 -16.56 9.97 14.70
N PHE A 158 -16.80 9.71 13.43
CA PHE A 158 -16.06 8.70 12.67
C PHE A 158 -14.55 8.97 12.65
N TYR A 159 -14.14 10.20 12.36
CA TYR A 159 -12.73 10.55 12.32
C TYR A 159 -12.07 10.58 13.70
N LEU A 160 -12.79 10.99 14.73
CA LEU A 160 -12.28 10.95 16.12
C LEU A 160 -12.07 9.51 16.59
N LYS A 161 -13.00 8.63 16.27
CA LYS A 161 -12.83 7.19 16.52
C LYS A 161 -11.63 6.63 15.77
N MET A 162 -11.50 6.95 14.50
CA MET A 162 -10.38 6.54 13.68
C MET A 162 -9.04 7.03 14.28
N LYS A 163 -8.99 8.28 14.74
CA LYS A 163 -7.83 8.85 15.44
C LYS A 163 -7.45 8.02 16.68
N GLY A 164 -8.41 7.68 17.52
CA GLY A 164 -8.20 6.83 18.70
C GLY A 164 -7.65 5.44 18.34
N ASP A 165 -8.20 4.81 17.30
CA ASP A 165 -7.78 3.48 16.84
C ASP A 165 -6.30 3.46 16.39
N TYR A 166 -5.83 4.52 15.72
CA TYR A 166 -4.42 4.63 15.31
C TYR A 166 -3.48 4.96 16.46
N TYR A 167 -3.90 5.76 17.44
CA TYR A 167 -3.12 5.92 18.67
C TYR A 167 -3.01 4.61 19.45
N CYS A 168 -4.07 3.81 19.53
CA CYS A 168 -4.02 2.48 20.13
C CYS A 168 -3.03 1.56 19.39
N SER A 169 -2.99 1.62 18.05
CA SER A 169 -2.04 0.86 17.26
C SER A 169 -0.60 1.27 17.52
N LEU A 170 -0.34 2.56 17.70
CA LEU A 170 0.98 3.06 18.10
C LEU A 170 1.35 2.61 19.53
N ALA A 171 0.41 2.62 20.44
CA ALA A 171 0.63 2.19 21.82
C ALA A 171 0.98 0.69 21.92
N GLU A 172 0.43 -0.14 21.05
CA GLU A 172 0.70 -1.58 21.02
C GLU A 172 2.19 -1.87 20.72
N VAL A 173 2.81 -1.07 19.88
CA VAL A 173 4.21 -1.25 19.48
C VAL A 173 5.19 -0.32 20.21
N ALA A 174 4.69 0.58 21.03
CA ALA A 174 5.52 1.45 21.83
C ALA A 174 6.21 0.67 22.96
N ALA A 175 7.48 0.99 23.21
CA ALA A 175 8.24 0.42 24.32
C ALA A 175 8.47 1.47 25.42
N GLY A 176 8.30 1.07 26.70
CA GLY A 176 8.67 1.90 27.85
C GLY A 176 7.79 3.15 28.04
N ASP A 177 8.43 4.29 28.29
CA ASP A 177 7.76 5.55 28.67
C ASP A 177 6.86 6.14 27.58
N ASP A 178 7.16 5.88 26.30
CA ASP A 178 6.37 6.37 25.16
C ASP A 178 4.95 5.78 25.15
N LYS A 179 4.78 4.56 25.63
CA LYS A 179 3.48 3.87 25.64
C LYS A 179 2.41 4.62 26.43
N LYS A 180 2.77 5.15 27.60
CA LYS A 180 1.82 5.89 28.46
C LYS A 180 1.32 7.17 27.78
N GLY A 181 2.21 7.96 27.20
CA GLY A 181 1.85 9.19 26.50
C GLY A 181 0.95 8.94 25.28
N ILE A 182 1.19 7.86 24.54
CA ILE A 182 0.38 7.47 23.36
C ILE A 182 -1.03 7.01 23.80
N VAL A 183 -1.15 6.24 24.87
CA VAL A 183 -2.45 5.80 25.41
C VAL A 183 -3.28 6.99 25.88
N ASP A 184 -2.68 7.95 26.57
CA ASP A 184 -3.36 9.16 27.05
C ASP A 184 -3.93 10.01 25.89
N GLN A 185 -3.27 10.05 24.73
CA GLN A 185 -3.76 10.74 23.54
C GLN A 185 -4.85 9.98 22.78
N SER A 186 -5.04 8.68 23.05
CA SER A 186 -6.06 7.84 22.40
C SER A 186 -7.44 7.97 23.04
N GLN A 187 -7.53 8.54 24.23
CA GLN A 187 -8.76 8.83 24.95
C GLN A 187 -9.32 10.20 24.57
#